data_58790e08a35e16b317c7c19f56573bf1
#
_entry.id   58790e08a35e16b317c7c19f56573bf1
#
_cell.length_a   1.000
_cell.length_b   1.000
_cell.length_c   1.000
_cell.angle_alpha   90.00
_cell.angle_beta   90.00
_cell.angle_gamma   90.00
#
_symmetry.space_group_name_H-M   'P 1'
#
loop_
_entity.id
_entity.type
_entity.pdbx_description
1 polymer ?
#
loop_
_entity_poly.entity_id
_entity_poly.type
_entity_poly.pdbx_seq_one_letter_code
_entity_poly.pdbx_strand_id
1 'polypeptide(L)'
;MNEMNVMLGCDPEFFIKKNGKFVCAHGIIPGTKRNPHEIDCGAVQVDGYALEFNTLPARNPEQFCMNVSQVLAVMRKMVDKKYAFSLGTPVAHFSPEYMEAQHPEANELGCDPDYNAWSGDVNPRPNGRLPMRTAAGHIHISWIGSTSADEETKRGVCRQMDFFLGLPSVLYDADTERRKLYGKAGAMRYKPYGVEYRTLSNAWLKNKTRMKQVATNAILGVNEFFNGNIIADKVGDIQEIINTSDKKAAFEIMRDFNIPSIV
;
A
#
# COMPACT_ATOMS: atom_id res chain seq x y z
N MET A 1 19.67 17.77 -13.48
CA MET A 1 19.06 17.09 -12.31
C MET A 1 19.65 15.68 -12.26
N ASN A 2 20.26 15.30 -11.16
CA ASN A 2 20.74 13.92 -10.99
C ASN A 2 19.54 13.04 -10.65
N GLU A 3 19.18 12.12 -11.53
CA GLU A 3 18.18 11.11 -11.20
C GLU A 3 18.74 10.18 -10.11
N MET A 4 18.00 10.09 -9.00
CA MET A 4 18.31 9.11 -7.96
C MET A 4 18.00 7.70 -8.50
N ASN A 5 18.88 6.76 -8.22
CA ASN A 5 18.57 5.36 -8.52
C ASN A 5 17.59 4.85 -7.47
N VAL A 6 16.31 4.95 -7.80
CA VAL A 6 15.20 4.51 -6.93
C VAL A 6 14.82 3.08 -7.28
N MET A 7 14.58 2.26 -6.27
CA MET A 7 14.01 0.93 -6.43
C MET A 7 12.69 0.82 -5.67
N LEU A 8 11.71 0.21 -6.31
CA LEU A 8 10.37 0.04 -5.77
C LEU A 8 10.02 -1.44 -5.62
N GLY A 9 9.40 -1.79 -4.51
CA GLY A 9 8.70 -3.04 -4.29
C GLY A 9 7.29 -2.77 -3.78
N CYS A 10 6.49 -3.81 -3.58
CA CYS A 10 5.19 -3.70 -2.94
C CYS A 10 4.80 -5.01 -2.27
N ASP A 11 3.91 -4.91 -1.27
CA ASP A 11 3.27 -6.03 -0.57
C ASP A 11 1.75 -5.83 -0.49
N PRO A 12 1.06 -5.75 -1.64
CA PRO A 12 -0.37 -5.50 -1.63
C PRO A 12 -1.18 -6.74 -1.25
N GLU A 13 -2.27 -6.45 -0.52
CA GLU A 13 -3.28 -7.40 -0.10
C GLU A 13 -4.51 -7.33 -1.02
N PHE A 14 -5.23 -8.43 -1.18
CA PHE A 14 -6.51 -8.42 -1.87
C PHE A 14 -7.43 -9.55 -1.41
N PHE A 15 -8.73 -9.29 -1.50
CA PHE A 15 -9.74 -10.28 -1.14
C PHE A 15 -10.07 -11.22 -2.29
N ILE A 16 -10.64 -12.37 -1.92
CA ILE A 16 -11.20 -13.34 -2.86
C ILE A 16 -12.71 -13.46 -2.67
N LYS A 17 -13.39 -13.84 -3.74
CA LYS A 17 -14.84 -14.08 -3.74
C LYS A 17 -15.15 -15.50 -4.22
N LYS A 18 -16.14 -16.12 -3.58
CA LYS A 18 -16.78 -17.36 -4.05
C LYS A 18 -18.26 -17.08 -4.24
N ASN A 19 -18.77 -17.39 -5.44
CA ASN A 19 -20.18 -17.10 -5.79
C ASN A 19 -20.58 -15.63 -5.52
N GLY A 20 -19.68 -14.68 -5.84
CA GLY A 20 -19.89 -13.24 -5.67
C GLY A 20 -19.71 -12.70 -4.24
N LYS A 21 -19.60 -13.54 -3.22
CA LYS A 21 -19.43 -13.16 -1.81
C LYS A 21 -17.96 -13.22 -1.41
N PHE A 22 -17.52 -12.27 -0.57
CA PHE A 22 -16.21 -12.32 0.05
C PHE A 22 -16.08 -13.54 0.95
N VAL A 23 -14.90 -14.17 0.90
CA VAL A 23 -14.57 -15.32 1.76
C VAL A 23 -13.17 -15.14 2.35
N CYS A 24 -12.96 -15.77 3.50
CA CYS A 24 -11.67 -15.81 4.15
C CYS A 24 -10.63 -16.53 3.27
N ALA A 25 -9.43 -15.96 3.19
CA ALA A 25 -8.34 -16.52 2.38
C ALA A 25 -7.50 -17.56 3.14
N HIS A 26 -7.74 -17.76 4.43
CA HIS A 26 -6.99 -18.72 5.24
C HIS A 26 -6.97 -20.12 4.60
N GLY A 27 -5.77 -20.68 4.42
CA GLY A 27 -5.59 -22.02 3.84
C GLY A 27 -5.80 -22.12 2.31
N ILE A 28 -5.99 -21.00 1.60
CA ILE A 28 -6.22 -21.02 0.13
C ILE A 28 -4.93 -21.15 -0.67
N ILE A 29 -3.83 -20.56 -0.17
CA ILE A 29 -2.49 -20.71 -0.74
C ILE A 29 -1.48 -21.04 0.36
N PRO A 30 -0.29 -21.55 0.03
CA PRO A 30 0.80 -21.72 1.00
C PRO A 30 1.34 -20.34 1.43
N GLY A 31 2.10 -20.35 2.54
CA GLY A 31 2.73 -19.17 3.10
C GLY A 31 1.86 -18.45 4.12
N THR A 32 2.53 -17.93 5.14
CA THR A 32 1.97 -17.11 6.21
C THR A 32 2.79 -15.84 6.35
N LYS A 33 2.31 -14.86 7.08
CA LYS A 33 3.03 -13.60 7.32
C LYS A 33 4.43 -13.82 7.92
N ARG A 34 4.60 -14.85 8.77
CA ARG A 34 5.89 -15.17 9.39
C ARG A 34 6.80 -16.03 8.50
N ASN A 35 6.21 -16.75 7.57
CA ASN A 35 6.91 -17.64 6.64
C ASN A 35 6.26 -17.56 5.26
N PRO A 36 6.52 -16.48 4.48
CA PRO A 36 6.02 -16.36 3.14
C PRO A 36 6.50 -17.51 2.26
N HIS A 37 5.66 -17.93 1.32
CA HIS A 37 6.03 -18.95 0.33
C HIS A 37 6.75 -18.27 -0.84
N GLU A 38 8.03 -18.56 -0.99
CA GLU A 38 8.87 -18.01 -2.06
C GLU A 38 8.47 -18.58 -3.43
N ILE A 39 8.49 -17.71 -4.42
CA ILE A 39 8.29 -17.98 -5.83
C ILE A 39 9.35 -17.23 -6.65
N ASP A 40 9.61 -17.61 -7.89
CA ASP A 40 10.67 -17.03 -8.72
C ASP A 40 10.56 -15.49 -8.87
N CYS A 41 9.35 -14.92 -8.78
CA CYS A 41 9.10 -13.49 -8.98
C CYS A 41 8.75 -12.72 -7.69
N GLY A 42 8.94 -13.33 -6.52
CA GLY A 42 8.64 -12.72 -5.22
C GLY A 42 8.24 -13.73 -4.17
N ALA A 43 7.23 -13.41 -3.35
CA ALA A 43 6.68 -14.33 -2.37
C ALA A 43 5.17 -14.13 -2.24
N VAL A 44 4.45 -15.16 -1.78
CA VAL A 44 3.00 -15.15 -1.58
C VAL A 44 2.64 -15.67 -0.20
N GLN A 45 1.57 -15.16 0.37
CA GLN A 45 1.14 -15.53 1.72
C GLN A 45 -0.35 -15.24 1.94
N VAL A 46 -0.85 -15.75 3.05
CA VAL A 46 -2.15 -15.34 3.59
C VAL A 46 -1.90 -14.37 4.74
N ASP A 47 -2.57 -13.21 4.73
CA ASP A 47 -2.70 -12.32 5.89
C ASP A 47 -4.17 -12.22 6.30
N GLY A 48 -4.55 -12.96 7.31
CA GLY A 48 -5.92 -13.03 7.80
C GLY A 48 -6.92 -13.44 6.73
N TYR A 49 -7.77 -12.50 6.31
CA TYR A 49 -8.83 -12.70 5.31
C TYR A 49 -8.38 -12.42 3.88
N ALA A 50 -7.20 -11.89 3.70
CA ALA A 50 -6.67 -11.49 2.40
C ALA A 50 -5.55 -12.42 1.91
N LEU A 51 -5.38 -12.47 0.60
CA LEU A 51 -4.16 -12.92 -0.03
C LEU A 51 -3.20 -11.74 -0.13
N GLU A 52 -1.94 -11.96 0.14
CA GLU A 52 -0.88 -10.97 0.08
C GLU A 52 0.28 -11.51 -0.75
N PHE A 53 1.02 -10.62 -1.39
CA PHE A 53 2.24 -10.99 -2.11
C PHE A 53 3.29 -9.90 -2.01
N ASN A 54 4.56 -10.32 -2.12
CA ASN A 54 5.70 -9.41 -2.23
C ASN A 54 6.28 -9.52 -3.64
N THR A 55 6.74 -8.40 -4.20
CA THR A 55 7.40 -8.39 -5.50
C THR A 55 8.92 -8.27 -5.37
N LEU A 56 9.65 -8.74 -6.37
CA LEU A 56 11.04 -8.35 -6.55
C LEU A 56 11.14 -6.84 -6.78
N PRO A 57 12.26 -6.19 -6.36
CA PRO A 57 12.48 -4.77 -6.58
C PRO A 57 12.51 -4.41 -8.07
N ALA A 58 11.94 -3.25 -8.40
CA ALA A 58 11.87 -2.70 -9.75
C ALA A 58 12.57 -1.34 -9.83
N ARG A 59 13.28 -1.07 -10.94
CA ARG A 59 14.01 0.18 -11.18
C ARG A 59 13.24 1.20 -11.99
N ASN A 60 12.12 0.81 -12.57
CA ASN A 60 11.27 1.67 -13.39
C ASN A 60 9.81 1.19 -13.34
N PRO A 61 8.85 2.03 -13.77
CA PRO A 61 7.43 1.70 -13.73
C PRO A 61 7.03 0.48 -14.55
N GLU A 62 7.69 0.23 -15.68
CA GLU A 62 7.42 -0.93 -16.53
C GLU A 62 7.78 -2.23 -15.83
N GLN A 63 8.97 -2.28 -15.22
CA GLN A 63 9.42 -3.44 -14.44
C GLN A 63 8.52 -3.66 -13.21
N PHE A 64 8.10 -2.59 -12.52
CA PHE A 64 7.15 -2.68 -11.40
C PHE A 64 5.85 -3.35 -11.83
N CYS A 65 5.24 -2.88 -12.92
CA CYS A 65 4.02 -3.48 -13.47
C CYS A 65 4.22 -4.93 -13.90
N MET A 66 5.37 -5.24 -14.48
CA MET A 66 5.71 -6.61 -14.89
C MET A 66 5.82 -7.53 -13.68
N ASN A 67 6.55 -7.13 -12.64
CA ASN A 67 6.72 -7.91 -11.41
C ASN A 67 5.37 -8.20 -10.75
N VAL A 68 4.52 -7.18 -10.57
CA VAL A 68 3.15 -7.36 -10.03
C VAL A 68 2.34 -8.34 -10.88
N SER A 69 2.38 -8.18 -12.21
CA SER A 69 1.62 -9.03 -13.12
C SER A 69 2.09 -10.50 -13.09
N GLN A 70 3.39 -10.73 -12.95
CA GLN A 70 3.97 -12.07 -12.85
C GLN A 70 3.53 -12.79 -11.59
N VAL A 71 3.61 -12.11 -10.42
CA VAL A 71 3.16 -12.70 -9.15
C VAL A 71 1.66 -13.02 -9.21
N LEU A 72 0.83 -12.09 -9.69
CA LEU A 72 -0.61 -12.33 -9.85
C LEU A 72 -0.92 -13.48 -10.77
N ALA A 73 -0.13 -13.69 -11.84
CA ALA A 73 -0.28 -14.82 -12.75
C ALA A 73 0.06 -16.17 -12.09
N VAL A 74 1.09 -16.19 -11.23
CA VAL A 74 1.44 -17.37 -10.41
C VAL A 74 0.32 -17.67 -9.41
N MET A 75 -0.15 -16.67 -8.67
CA MET A 75 -1.24 -16.82 -7.70
C MET A 75 -2.53 -17.34 -8.35
N ARG A 76 -2.84 -16.92 -9.60
CA ARG A 76 -3.99 -17.43 -10.35
C ARG A 76 -3.91 -18.94 -10.62
N LYS A 77 -2.70 -19.49 -10.74
CA LYS A 77 -2.50 -20.94 -10.90
C LYS A 77 -2.60 -21.71 -9.58
N MET A 78 -2.24 -21.06 -8.47
CA MET A 78 -2.32 -21.64 -7.11
C MET A 78 -3.74 -21.70 -6.59
N VAL A 79 -4.55 -20.67 -6.89
CA VAL A 79 -5.90 -20.52 -6.35
C VAL A 79 -6.92 -21.26 -7.24
N ASP A 80 -7.77 -22.10 -6.62
CA ASP A 80 -8.85 -22.81 -7.31
C ASP A 80 -9.74 -21.83 -8.10
N LYS A 81 -10.12 -22.22 -9.32
CA LYS A 81 -10.94 -21.40 -10.25
C LYS A 81 -12.31 -20.98 -9.70
N LYS A 82 -12.80 -21.64 -8.66
CA LYS A 82 -14.04 -21.24 -7.95
C LYS A 82 -13.92 -19.93 -7.21
N TYR A 83 -12.69 -19.43 -7.00
CA TYR A 83 -12.42 -18.14 -6.35
C TYR A 83 -12.06 -17.07 -7.36
N ALA A 84 -12.75 -15.94 -7.31
CA ALA A 84 -12.42 -14.74 -8.08
C ALA A 84 -11.59 -13.77 -7.24
N PHE A 85 -10.53 -13.20 -7.81
CA PHE A 85 -9.74 -12.15 -7.18
C PHE A 85 -10.51 -10.84 -7.20
N SER A 86 -10.55 -10.15 -6.06
CA SER A 86 -11.16 -8.82 -5.91
C SER A 86 -10.05 -7.77 -5.78
N LEU A 87 -9.33 -7.55 -6.89
CA LEU A 87 -8.27 -6.54 -6.94
C LEU A 87 -8.85 -5.13 -6.84
N GLY A 88 -8.21 -4.26 -6.06
CA GLY A 88 -8.63 -2.87 -5.91
C GLY A 88 -9.90 -2.68 -5.06
N THR A 89 -10.19 -3.61 -4.15
CA THR A 89 -11.24 -3.49 -3.14
C THR A 89 -10.61 -3.28 -1.77
N PRO A 90 -10.62 -2.05 -1.23
CA PRO A 90 -9.91 -1.71 0.02
C PRO A 90 -10.53 -2.29 1.29
N VAL A 91 -11.84 -2.53 1.29
CA VAL A 91 -12.59 -3.01 2.46
C VAL A 91 -13.56 -4.12 2.07
N ALA A 92 -13.64 -5.16 2.90
CA ALA A 92 -14.63 -6.21 2.82
C ALA A 92 -15.33 -6.37 4.16
N HIS A 93 -16.66 -6.48 4.13
CA HIS A 93 -17.48 -6.71 5.31
C HIS A 93 -17.85 -8.19 5.45
N PHE A 94 -17.82 -8.68 6.68
CA PHE A 94 -18.16 -10.05 7.05
C PHE A 94 -19.13 -10.03 8.22
N SER A 95 -20.06 -10.99 8.28
CA SER A 95 -20.91 -11.09 9.47
C SER A 95 -20.11 -11.58 10.68
N PRO A 96 -20.47 -11.18 11.91
CA PRO A 96 -19.80 -11.67 13.11
C PRO A 96 -19.77 -13.19 13.19
N GLU A 97 -20.89 -13.85 12.86
CA GLU A 97 -21.01 -15.30 12.88
C GLU A 97 -20.08 -15.98 11.87
N TYR A 98 -19.91 -15.36 10.67
CA TYR A 98 -18.95 -15.85 9.69
C TYR A 98 -17.51 -15.75 10.22
N MET A 99 -17.20 -14.64 10.89
CA MET A 99 -15.87 -14.41 11.45
C MET A 99 -15.54 -15.35 12.60
N GLU A 100 -16.49 -15.60 13.49
CA GLU A 100 -16.34 -16.55 14.61
C GLU A 100 -16.09 -17.99 14.12
N ALA A 101 -16.65 -18.35 12.99
CA ALA A 101 -16.50 -19.67 12.39
C ALA A 101 -15.16 -19.86 11.65
N GLN A 102 -14.33 -18.81 11.49
CA GLN A 102 -13.03 -18.91 10.83
C GLN A 102 -11.95 -19.40 11.79
N HIS A 103 -10.83 -19.86 11.21
CA HIS A 103 -9.66 -20.24 11.99
C HIS A 103 -9.18 -19.06 12.86
N PRO A 104 -8.78 -19.26 14.12
CA PRO A 104 -8.34 -18.18 15.01
C PRO A 104 -7.24 -17.29 14.40
N GLU A 105 -6.25 -17.88 13.71
CA GLU A 105 -5.17 -17.15 13.05
C GLU A 105 -5.69 -16.14 12.01
N ALA A 106 -6.82 -16.43 11.35
CA ALA A 106 -7.42 -15.49 10.40
C ALA A 106 -7.94 -14.22 11.09
N ASN A 107 -8.29 -14.30 12.37
CA ASN A 107 -8.80 -13.18 13.14
C ASN A 107 -7.71 -12.37 13.86
N GLU A 108 -6.45 -12.84 13.84
CA GLU A 108 -5.32 -12.09 14.36
C GLU A 108 -4.99 -10.93 13.42
N LEU A 109 -4.93 -9.72 13.97
CA LEU A 109 -4.43 -8.57 13.22
C LEU A 109 -2.92 -8.51 13.31
N GLY A 110 -2.27 -8.15 12.21
CA GLY A 110 -0.82 -7.92 12.15
C GLY A 110 -0.38 -6.95 13.26
N CYS A 111 0.70 -7.33 13.98
CA CYS A 111 1.07 -6.69 15.23
C CYS A 111 2.26 -5.73 15.14
N ASP A 112 2.94 -5.64 14.00
CA ASP A 112 4.09 -4.75 13.88
C ASP A 112 3.64 -3.30 13.89
N PRO A 113 4.24 -2.44 14.74
CA PRO A 113 3.91 -1.03 14.77
C PRO A 113 4.24 -0.35 13.44
N ASP A 114 3.43 0.62 13.07
CA ASP A 114 3.78 1.62 12.07
C ASP A 114 3.87 3.01 12.71
N TYR A 115 4.49 3.94 12.00
CA TYR A 115 4.79 5.28 12.48
C TYR A 115 4.11 6.32 11.63
N ASN A 116 3.87 7.49 12.20
CA ASN A 116 3.46 8.68 11.47
C ASN A 116 4.73 9.47 11.06
N ALA A 117 4.97 9.65 9.78
CA ALA A 117 6.12 10.39 9.27
C ALA A 117 6.13 11.87 9.67
N TRP A 118 4.98 12.44 10.01
CA TRP A 118 4.85 13.84 10.39
C TRP A 118 5.21 14.08 11.86
N SER A 119 4.67 13.28 12.78
CA SER A 119 4.96 13.41 14.20
C SER A 119 6.15 12.56 14.67
N GLY A 120 6.47 11.48 13.99
CA GLY A 120 7.44 10.47 14.42
C GLY A 120 6.89 9.46 15.41
N ASP A 121 5.63 9.61 15.84
CA ASP A 121 5.01 8.73 16.82
C ASP A 121 4.56 7.39 16.21
N VAL A 122 4.40 6.40 17.07
CA VAL A 122 3.76 5.13 16.73
C VAL A 122 2.26 5.37 16.52
N ASN A 123 1.72 4.89 15.40
CA ASN A 123 0.30 4.92 15.14
C ASN A 123 -0.48 3.99 16.08
N PRO A 124 -1.67 4.39 16.58
CA PRO A 124 -2.48 3.55 17.42
C PRO A 124 -2.96 2.30 16.65
N ARG A 125 -2.96 1.16 17.34
CA ARG A 125 -3.46 -0.08 16.75
C ARG A 125 -4.98 -0.04 16.62
N PRO A 126 -5.54 -0.39 15.47
CA PRO A 126 -6.98 -0.49 15.31
C PRO A 126 -7.60 -1.64 16.10
N ASN A 127 -8.90 -1.51 16.39
CA ASN A 127 -9.66 -2.56 17.05
C ASN A 127 -9.95 -3.72 16.09
N GLY A 128 -9.39 -4.90 16.36
CA GLY A 128 -9.56 -6.10 15.53
C GLY A 128 -10.94 -6.75 15.56
N ARG A 129 -11.86 -6.29 16.40
CA ARG A 129 -13.21 -6.85 16.54
C ARG A 129 -14.23 -6.29 15.54
N LEU A 130 -13.80 -5.36 14.66
CA LEU A 130 -14.70 -4.80 13.66
C LEU A 130 -15.16 -5.87 12.65
N PRO A 131 -16.45 -5.84 12.21
CA PRO A 131 -16.99 -6.80 11.23
C PRO A 131 -16.55 -6.47 9.81
N MET A 132 -15.32 -6.01 9.67
CA MET A 132 -14.69 -5.65 8.40
C MET A 132 -13.21 -5.99 8.42
N ARG A 133 -12.65 -6.16 7.23
CA ARG A 133 -11.21 -6.28 7.00
C ARG A 133 -10.77 -5.31 5.91
N THR A 134 -9.58 -4.80 6.05
CA THR A 134 -8.98 -3.87 5.09
C THR A 134 -7.94 -4.59 4.26
N ALA A 135 -7.70 -4.11 3.04
CA ALA A 135 -6.62 -4.57 2.18
C ALA A 135 -5.70 -3.40 1.82
N ALA A 136 -4.46 -3.54 2.20
CA ALA A 136 -3.41 -2.57 1.99
C ALA A 136 -2.79 -2.66 0.59
N GLY A 137 -2.06 -1.63 0.20
CA GLY A 137 -1.28 -1.59 -1.02
C GLY A 137 0.01 -0.81 -0.79
N HIS A 138 0.84 -1.30 0.15
CA HIS A 138 2.04 -0.60 0.57
C HIS A 138 3.08 -0.57 -0.54
N ILE A 139 3.85 0.50 -0.56
CA ILE A 139 4.97 0.69 -1.51
C ILE A 139 6.28 0.73 -0.73
N HIS A 140 7.17 -0.19 -1.08
CA HIS A 140 8.54 -0.22 -0.57
C HIS A 140 9.42 0.64 -1.45
N ILE A 141 10.18 1.53 -0.84
CA ILE A 141 10.98 2.52 -1.53
C ILE A 141 12.40 2.48 -0.98
N SER A 142 13.38 2.32 -1.88
CA SER A 142 14.79 2.51 -1.57
C SER A 142 15.43 3.43 -2.60
N TRP A 143 16.55 4.05 -2.22
CA TRP A 143 17.33 4.95 -3.07
C TRP A 143 18.83 4.80 -2.73
N ILE A 144 19.71 5.35 -3.54
CA ILE A 144 21.13 5.33 -3.21
C ILE A 144 21.37 6.00 -1.85
N GLY A 145 22.01 5.28 -0.93
CA GLY A 145 22.27 5.74 0.44
C GLY A 145 21.13 5.53 1.43
N SER A 146 19.99 4.95 1.04
CA SER A 146 18.84 4.73 1.93
C SER A 146 19.14 3.81 3.13
N THR A 147 20.10 2.91 3.00
CA THR A 147 20.50 2.00 4.09
C THR A 147 21.19 2.73 5.24
N SER A 148 21.91 3.84 4.95
CA SER A 148 22.59 4.69 5.93
C SER A 148 21.84 5.99 6.22
N ALA A 149 20.69 6.23 5.58
CA ALA A 149 19.87 7.40 5.83
C ALA A 149 19.33 7.40 7.27
N ASP A 150 19.34 8.55 7.91
CA ASP A 150 18.75 8.73 9.22
C ASP A 150 17.21 8.67 9.17
N GLU A 151 16.59 8.60 10.35
CA GLU A 151 15.15 8.48 10.46
C GLU A 151 14.42 9.71 9.91
N GLU A 152 14.98 10.92 10.07
CA GLU A 152 14.38 12.15 9.58
C GLU A 152 14.35 12.19 8.05
N THR A 153 15.42 11.79 7.39
CA THR A 153 15.45 11.64 5.92
C THR A 153 14.39 10.63 5.46
N LYS A 154 14.28 9.48 6.15
CA LYS A 154 13.27 8.45 5.85
C LYS A 154 11.86 8.97 6.04
N ARG A 155 11.59 9.71 7.11
CA ARG A 155 10.31 10.39 7.33
C ARG A 155 10.03 11.44 6.27
N GLY A 156 11.03 12.24 5.92
CA GLY A 156 10.95 13.26 4.86
C GLY A 156 10.50 12.68 3.53
N VAL A 157 11.10 11.56 3.11
CA VAL A 157 10.65 10.83 1.91
C VAL A 157 9.19 10.39 2.04
N CYS A 158 8.77 9.85 3.20
CA CYS A 158 7.38 9.43 3.39
C CYS A 158 6.39 10.61 3.41
N ARG A 159 6.76 11.76 3.99
CA ARG A 159 5.97 13.00 3.89
C ARG A 159 5.82 13.46 2.43
N GLN A 160 6.88 13.38 1.65
CA GLN A 160 6.82 13.67 0.21
C GLN A 160 5.89 12.69 -0.52
N MET A 161 5.85 11.40 -0.13
CA MET A 161 4.93 10.42 -0.71
C MET A 161 3.46 10.74 -0.42
N ASP A 162 3.12 11.43 0.65
CA ASP A 162 1.75 11.90 0.86
C ASP A 162 1.28 12.83 -0.27
N PHE A 163 2.17 13.62 -0.86
CA PHE A 163 1.85 14.45 -2.02
C PHE A 163 1.80 13.65 -3.32
N PHE A 164 2.77 12.78 -3.58
CA PHE A 164 2.88 12.08 -4.86
C PHE A 164 2.04 10.80 -4.96
N LEU A 165 1.67 10.20 -3.84
CA LEU A 165 0.88 8.98 -3.76
C LEU A 165 -0.41 9.16 -2.95
N GLY A 166 -0.32 9.76 -1.77
CA GLY A 166 -1.45 9.95 -0.87
C GLY A 166 -2.56 10.80 -1.49
N LEU A 167 -2.26 12.03 -1.94
CA LEU A 167 -3.22 12.91 -2.60
C LEU A 167 -3.84 12.30 -3.85
N PRO A 168 -3.05 11.77 -4.83
CA PRO A 168 -3.65 11.11 -5.98
C PRO A 168 -4.58 9.97 -5.59
N SER A 169 -4.27 9.24 -4.50
CA SER A 169 -5.12 8.13 -4.05
C SER A 169 -6.51 8.56 -3.61
N VAL A 170 -6.67 9.78 -3.09
CA VAL A 170 -7.98 10.35 -2.72
C VAL A 170 -8.92 10.43 -3.90
N LEU A 171 -8.40 10.60 -5.12
CA LEU A 171 -9.21 10.75 -6.33
C LEU A 171 -9.71 9.41 -6.87
N TYR A 172 -8.93 8.33 -6.77
CA TYR A 172 -9.28 7.04 -7.35
C TYR A 172 -9.75 5.99 -6.34
N ASP A 173 -9.44 6.15 -5.05
CA ASP A 173 -9.89 5.28 -3.98
C ASP A 173 -11.18 5.86 -3.38
N ALA A 174 -12.30 5.20 -3.69
CA ALA A 174 -13.61 5.64 -3.20
C ALA A 174 -13.88 5.26 -1.74
N ASP A 175 -13.03 4.41 -1.14
CA ASP A 175 -13.21 3.93 0.22
C ASP A 175 -12.65 4.93 1.23
N THR A 176 -13.43 5.28 2.24
CA THR A 176 -13.03 6.17 3.34
C THR A 176 -12.90 5.47 4.68
N GLU A 177 -13.37 4.21 4.80
CA GLU A 177 -13.37 3.49 6.08
C GLU A 177 -11.97 3.05 6.48
N ARG A 178 -11.18 2.55 5.49
CA ARG A 178 -9.81 2.14 5.76
C ARG A 178 -8.96 3.27 6.32
N ARG A 179 -9.10 4.50 5.78
CA ARG A 179 -8.31 5.67 6.20
C ARG A 179 -8.58 6.10 7.64
N LYS A 180 -9.73 5.72 8.22
CA LYS A 180 -10.05 5.99 9.63
C LYS A 180 -9.30 5.07 10.59
N LEU A 181 -8.93 3.88 10.12
CA LEU A 181 -8.31 2.80 10.92
C LEU A 181 -6.84 2.59 10.55
N TYR A 182 -6.58 2.37 9.26
CA TYR A 182 -5.27 2.12 8.69
C TYR A 182 -5.03 3.07 7.51
N GLY A 183 -3.76 3.26 7.12
CA GLY A 183 -3.45 4.03 5.92
C GLY A 183 -3.78 5.50 6.04
N LYS A 184 -3.66 6.07 7.22
CA LYS A 184 -3.64 7.53 7.43
C LYS A 184 -2.44 8.14 6.72
N ALA A 185 -2.53 9.43 6.42
CA ALA A 185 -1.40 10.18 5.89
C ALA A 185 -0.16 10.02 6.77
N GLY A 186 1.00 9.88 6.15
CA GLY A 186 2.26 9.67 6.83
C GLY A 186 2.46 8.27 7.41
N ALA A 187 1.52 7.33 7.24
CA ALA A 187 1.69 5.97 7.73
C ALA A 187 2.89 5.31 7.05
N MET A 188 3.87 4.88 7.84
CA MET A 188 5.13 4.33 7.34
C MET A 188 5.73 3.30 8.28
N ARG A 189 6.68 2.55 7.76
CA ARG A 189 7.57 1.68 8.55
C ARG A 189 9.00 1.84 8.08
N TYR A 190 9.93 1.94 9.03
CA TYR A 190 11.36 1.90 8.74
C TYR A 190 11.77 0.52 8.25
N LYS A 191 12.57 0.48 7.21
CA LYS A 191 13.15 -0.76 6.68
C LYS A 191 14.68 -0.61 6.60
N PRO A 192 15.44 -1.71 6.71
CA PRO A 192 16.90 -1.65 6.55
C PRO A 192 17.33 -1.08 5.20
N TYR A 193 16.52 -1.32 4.14
CA TYR A 193 16.79 -0.86 2.78
C TYR A 193 16.19 0.51 2.44
N GLY A 194 15.42 1.13 3.34
CA GLY A 194 14.73 2.40 3.08
C GLY A 194 13.44 2.53 3.89
N VAL A 195 12.29 2.63 3.22
CA VAL A 195 10.99 2.82 3.84
C VAL A 195 9.90 1.96 3.18
N GLU A 196 8.86 1.68 3.96
CA GLU A 196 7.58 1.15 3.50
C GLU A 196 6.52 2.25 3.71
N TYR A 197 6.00 2.81 2.62
CA TYR A 197 4.91 3.79 2.65
C TYR A 197 3.58 3.05 2.71
N ARG A 198 2.77 3.32 3.76
CA ARG A 198 1.64 2.48 4.16
C ARG A 198 0.27 3.15 4.01
N THR A 199 0.21 4.39 3.55
CA THR A 199 -1.04 5.14 3.39
C THR A 199 -1.97 4.51 2.33
N LEU A 200 -1.42 3.94 1.26
CA LEU A 200 -2.21 3.43 0.15
C LEU A 200 -3.00 2.15 0.51
N SER A 201 -4.24 2.09 0.03
CA SER A 201 -4.98 0.86 -0.11
C SER A 201 -4.57 0.10 -1.38
N ASN A 202 -5.13 -1.09 -1.58
CA ASN A 202 -4.95 -1.87 -2.78
C ASN A 202 -5.70 -1.31 -4.03
N ALA A 203 -6.36 -0.16 -3.94
CA ALA A 203 -7.17 0.41 -5.02
C ALA A 203 -6.38 0.64 -6.32
N TRP A 204 -5.06 0.82 -6.23
CA TRP A 204 -4.18 0.95 -7.39
C TRP A 204 -3.96 -0.36 -8.16
N LEU A 205 -4.21 -1.53 -7.56
CA LEU A 205 -4.16 -2.82 -8.25
C LEU A 205 -5.26 -3.02 -9.30
N LYS A 206 -6.24 -2.12 -9.36
CA LYS A 206 -7.42 -2.27 -10.22
C LYS A 206 -7.08 -2.39 -11.70
N ASN A 207 -6.04 -1.71 -12.17
CA ASN A 207 -5.59 -1.76 -13.55
C ASN A 207 -4.11 -1.37 -13.73
N LYS A 208 -3.53 -1.74 -14.87
CA LYS A 208 -2.12 -1.48 -15.18
C LYS A 208 -1.77 0.01 -15.25
N THR A 209 -2.71 0.87 -15.66
CA THR A 209 -2.49 2.31 -15.73
C THR A 209 -2.21 2.86 -14.33
N ARG A 210 -3.03 2.51 -13.34
CA ARG A 210 -2.81 2.90 -11.95
C ARG A 210 -1.50 2.35 -11.38
N MET A 211 -1.20 1.07 -11.62
CA MET A 211 0.06 0.47 -11.19
C MET A 211 1.25 1.26 -11.72
N LYS A 212 1.24 1.58 -13.02
CA LYS A 212 2.31 2.36 -13.67
C LYS A 212 2.42 3.76 -13.09
N GLN A 213 1.30 4.45 -12.91
CA GLN A 213 1.28 5.81 -12.38
C GLN A 213 1.75 5.88 -10.92
N VAL A 214 1.36 4.91 -10.07
CA VAL A 214 1.88 4.80 -8.69
C VAL A 214 3.41 4.69 -8.70
N ALA A 215 3.96 3.80 -9.53
CA ALA A 215 5.41 3.65 -9.63
C ALA A 215 6.09 4.92 -10.19
N THR A 216 5.51 5.55 -11.22
CA THR A 216 6.02 6.80 -11.79
C THR A 216 6.03 7.92 -10.74
N ASN A 217 4.92 8.10 -10.01
CA ASN A 217 4.80 9.14 -9.00
C ASN A 217 5.74 8.89 -7.81
N ALA A 218 5.91 7.63 -7.39
CA ALA A 218 6.85 7.30 -6.32
C ALA A 218 8.30 7.70 -6.69
N ILE A 219 8.75 7.33 -7.89
CA ILE A 219 10.08 7.69 -8.38
C ILE A 219 10.22 9.22 -8.50
N LEU A 220 9.22 9.88 -9.08
CA LEU A 220 9.21 11.34 -9.21
C LEU A 220 9.30 12.02 -7.84
N GLY A 221 8.48 11.59 -6.87
CA GLY A 221 8.47 12.18 -5.53
C GLY A 221 9.80 12.03 -4.79
N VAL A 222 10.49 10.90 -4.94
CA VAL A 222 11.84 10.71 -4.38
C VAL A 222 12.85 11.65 -5.06
N ASN A 223 12.80 11.75 -6.39
CA ASN A 223 13.71 12.65 -7.13
C ASN A 223 13.48 14.11 -6.74
N GLU A 224 12.24 14.57 -6.66
CA GLU A 224 11.90 15.92 -6.24
C GLU A 224 12.38 16.23 -4.82
N PHE A 225 12.23 15.27 -3.88
CA PHE A 225 12.73 15.41 -2.52
C PHE A 225 14.23 15.66 -2.48
N PHE A 226 15.03 14.81 -3.15
CA PHE A 226 16.49 14.95 -3.15
C PHE A 226 17.02 16.08 -4.03
N ASN A 227 16.22 16.61 -4.95
CA ASN A 227 16.51 17.84 -5.68
C ASN A 227 16.13 19.12 -4.89
N GLY A 228 15.67 18.98 -3.64
CA GLY A 228 15.33 20.10 -2.77
C GLY A 228 13.93 20.68 -3.02
N ASN A 229 13.12 20.05 -3.86
CA ASN A 229 11.72 20.44 -4.06
C ASN A 229 10.80 19.71 -3.06
N ILE A 230 10.92 20.08 -1.79
CA ILE A 230 10.16 19.48 -0.69
C ILE A 230 8.83 20.21 -0.58
N ILE A 231 7.74 19.54 -1.01
CA ILE A 231 6.39 20.15 -1.01
C ILE A 231 5.87 20.26 0.43
N ALA A 232 6.23 19.32 1.31
CA ALA A 232 5.85 19.31 2.71
C ALA A 232 6.18 20.61 3.46
N ASP A 233 7.21 21.35 3.02
CA ASP A 233 7.60 22.62 3.61
C ASP A 233 6.72 23.78 3.12
N LYS A 234 5.88 23.58 2.12
CA LYS A 234 5.10 24.62 1.43
C LYS A 234 3.60 24.52 1.67
N VAL A 235 3.12 23.35 2.09
CA VAL A 235 1.68 23.06 2.23
C VAL A 235 1.41 22.50 3.62
N GLY A 236 0.50 23.17 4.37
CA GLY A 236 -0.06 22.64 5.62
C GLY A 236 -1.15 21.60 5.37
N ASP A 237 -1.71 21.05 6.41
CA ASP A 237 -2.96 20.24 6.48
C ASP A 237 -3.13 19.08 5.49
N ILE A 238 -2.05 18.65 4.82
CA ILE A 238 -2.08 17.52 3.91
C ILE A 238 -2.67 16.26 4.57
N GLN A 239 -2.39 16.05 5.85
CA GLN A 239 -2.87 14.91 6.59
C GLN A 239 -4.40 14.92 6.71
N GLU A 240 -5.01 16.05 6.98
CA GLU A 240 -6.46 16.18 7.07
C GLU A 240 -7.10 15.89 5.71
N ILE A 241 -6.59 16.48 4.64
CA ILE A 241 -7.07 16.27 3.27
C ILE A 241 -7.08 14.78 2.89
N ILE A 242 -5.98 14.07 3.16
CA ILE A 242 -5.87 12.64 2.86
C ILE A 242 -6.81 11.84 3.78
N ASN A 243 -6.80 12.10 5.07
CA ASN A 243 -7.53 11.32 6.07
C ASN A 243 -9.06 11.48 5.94
N THR A 244 -9.53 12.66 5.52
CA THR A 244 -10.96 12.92 5.26
C THR A 244 -11.37 12.62 3.83
N SER A 245 -10.42 12.30 2.95
CA SER A 245 -10.64 12.09 1.52
C SER A 245 -11.25 13.31 0.82
N ASP A 246 -10.77 14.51 1.12
CA ASP A 246 -11.21 15.75 0.48
C ASP A 246 -10.66 15.82 -0.96
N LYS A 247 -11.50 15.36 -1.91
CA LYS A 247 -11.15 15.31 -3.33
C LYS A 247 -10.90 16.69 -3.94
N LYS A 248 -11.64 17.72 -3.48
CA LYS A 248 -11.50 19.07 -4.01
C LYS A 248 -10.15 19.66 -3.61
N ALA A 249 -9.84 19.66 -2.34
CA ALA A 249 -8.56 20.16 -1.84
C ALA A 249 -7.38 19.35 -2.41
N ALA A 250 -7.50 18.02 -2.49
CA ALA A 250 -6.49 17.17 -3.10
C ALA A 250 -6.22 17.56 -4.57
N PHE A 251 -7.27 17.77 -5.37
CA PHE A 251 -7.13 18.17 -6.77
C PHE A 251 -6.49 19.56 -6.92
N GLU A 252 -6.86 20.53 -6.08
CA GLU A 252 -6.30 21.88 -6.10
C GLU A 252 -4.79 21.87 -5.82
N ILE A 253 -4.36 21.17 -4.78
CA ILE A 253 -2.92 21.04 -4.46
C ILE A 253 -2.17 20.33 -5.59
N MET A 254 -2.70 19.23 -6.10
CA MET A 254 -2.05 18.50 -7.18
C MET A 254 -1.86 19.37 -8.42
N ARG A 255 -2.85 20.18 -8.76
CA ARG A 255 -2.76 21.16 -9.88
C ARG A 255 -1.69 22.20 -9.61
N ASP A 256 -1.68 22.80 -8.42
CA ASP A 256 -0.80 23.94 -8.08
C ASP A 256 0.69 23.51 -8.01
N PHE A 257 0.94 22.24 -7.69
CA PHE A 257 2.29 21.66 -7.64
C PHE A 257 2.61 20.73 -8.84
N ASN A 258 1.78 20.69 -9.87
CA ASN A 258 1.94 19.84 -11.05
C ASN A 258 2.16 18.35 -10.71
N ILE A 259 1.47 17.85 -9.69
CA ILE A 259 1.52 16.43 -9.29
C ILE A 259 0.65 15.63 -10.25
N PRO A 260 1.18 14.59 -10.93
CA PRO A 260 0.39 13.81 -11.87
C PRO A 260 -0.75 13.05 -11.18
N SER A 261 -1.97 13.16 -11.73
CA SER A 261 -3.09 12.39 -11.22
C SER A 261 -2.97 10.91 -11.60
N ILE A 262 -3.49 10.05 -10.74
CA ILE A 262 -3.59 8.61 -10.98
C ILE A 262 -5.05 8.30 -11.36
N VAL A 263 -5.29 7.99 -12.62
CA VAL A 263 -6.65 7.80 -13.18
C VAL A 263 -7.12 6.35 -13.08
#